data_0bc1a27af90efa221150c3263e6edce4
#
_entry.id   0bc1a27af90efa221150c3263e6edce4
#
_cell.length_a   1.000
_cell.length_b   1.000
_cell.length_c   1.000
_cell.angle_alpha   90.00
_cell.angle_beta   90.00
_cell.angle_gamma   90.00
#
_symmetry.space_group_name_H-M   'P 1'
#
loop_
_entity.id
_entity.type
_entity.pdbx_description
1 polymer ?
#
loop_
_entity_poly.entity_id
_entity_poly.type
_entity_poly.pdbx_seq_one_letter_code
_entity_poly.pdbx_strand_id
1 'polypeptide(L)'
;MKAQWIKKAIFLAVLLPCWLNFSNTIAQDRYLIPGDARRGWYVFSEKGCIHCHGMGESRKAVIAPDLSKSRSTHISSAGLAAEMWTHAPEMWGKMPVKWIKYNKLKETEMADIFAFLYFIRYLDEKGSSDKGKEVLETKGCTECHSIGERSGKIGPDLAKWSEFSNPILWLQMMWNHALKMKSVMDQNAKPWPILGKNDVIDIIAYISSLNKKPSQGKMFLSPGDPVEGKNIFSHKGCGQCHSTEGAEIKSGPNLGVRQNNFPPTIGQFASLMWNHFPGMFSQMQMKNIKVPELYFQDIANITSYLFSIRYFDPAGDEVAGRTVFQEKRCNVCHDVGTNAEGKKEGPNLAKLKGVVSPIYMATALWNHGPKMMGIMKGKNIKWQNISDNELINLMEYFNKGD
;
A
#
# COMPACT_ATOMS: atom_id res chain seq x y z
N MET A 1 77.78 22.33 -34.13
CA MET A 1 77.17 21.05 -34.38
C MET A 1 76.82 20.40 -33.05
N LYS A 2 75.67 20.63 -32.50
CA LYS A 2 75.19 20.05 -31.24
C LYS A 2 73.77 19.54 -31.42
N ALA A 3 73.61 18.23 -31.38
CA ALA A 3 72.32 17.56 -31.43
C ALA A 3 71.62 17.67 -30.07
N GLN A 4 70.40 18.20 -30.03
CA GLN A 4 69.50 18.21 -28.84
C GLN A 4 68.57 17.02 -28.88
N TRP A 5 68.67 16.20 -27.86
CA TRP A 5 67.73 15.08 -27.63
C TRP A 5 66.51 15.58 -26.88
N ILE A 6 65.38 15.50 -27.49
CA ILE A 6 64.05 15.77 -26.85
C ILE A 6 63.56 14.45 -26.26
N LYS A 7 63.52 14.35 -24.94
CA LYS A 7 62.88 13.25 -24.21
C LYS A 7 61.37 13.43 -24.26
N LYS A 8 60.68 12.52 -24.93
CA LYS A 8 59.24 12.39 -24.82
C LYS A 8 58.90 11.65 -23.53
N ALA A 9 58.28 12.32 -22.59
CA ALA A 9 57.65 11.70 -21.42
C ALA A 9 56.27 11.15 -21.83
N ILE A 10 56.12 9.84 -21.78
CA ILE A 10 54.82 9.17 -21.97
C ILE A 10 54.11 9.19 -20.65
N PHE A 11 53.04 9.99 -20.55
CA PHE A 11 52.09 9.92 -19.44
C PHE A 11 51.16 8.71 -19.63
N LEU A 12 51.40 7.67 -18.85
CA LEU A 12 50.46 6.55 -18.71
C LEU A 12 49.33 7.02 -17.81
N ALA A 13 48.18 7.38 -18.40
CA ALA A 13 46.94 7.58 -17.64
C ALA A 13 46.39 6.21 -17.24
N VAL A 14 46.55 5.86 -15.97
CA VAL A 14 45.89 4.70 -15.36
C VAL A 14 44.43 5.05 -15.20
N LEU A 15 43.59 4.56 -16.11
CA LEU A 15 42.15 4.55 -15.95
C LEU A 15 41.79 3.49 -14.90
N LEU A 16 41.59 3.92 -13.66
CA LEU A 16 40.91 3.13 -12.63
C LEU A 16 39.45 2.99 -13.06
N PRO A 17 38.92 1.77 -13.25
CA PRO A 17 37.49 1.61 -13.46
C PRO A 17 36.78 1.92 -12.14
N CYS A 18 36.06 3.01 -12.14
CA CYS A 18 35.09 3.35 -11.08
C CYS A 18 34.00 2.31 -11.12
N TRP A 19 34.14 1.24 -10.35
CA TRP A 19 33.02 0.31 -10.07
C TRP A 19 32.05 1.02 -9.15
N LEU A 20 31.17 1.82 -9.75
CA LEU A 20 30.00 2.32 -9.06
C LEU A 20 29.12 1.11 -8.71
N ASN A 21 28.98 0.88 -7.43
CA ASN A 21 28.06 -0.09 -6.87
C ASN A 21 26.62 0.23 -7.30
N PHE A 22 26.16 -0.34 -8.39
CA PHE A 22 24.77 -0.32 -8.86
C PHE A 22 23.88 -1.36 -8.16
N SER A 23 24.35 -1.91 -7.03
CA SER A 23 23.69 -3.07 -6.42
C SER A 23 22.46 -2.75 -5.56
N ASN A 24 22.17 -1.48 -5.26
CA ASN A 24 21.11 -1.16 -4.29
C ASN A 24 19.77 -0.68 -4.88
N THR A 25 19.69 -0.39 -6.17
CA THR A 25 18.45 0.11 -6.78
C THR A 25 17.53 -0.99 -7.31
N ILE A 26 18.05 -2.18 -7.55
CA ILE A 26 17.28 -3.29 -8.13
C ILE A 26 16.45 -4.04 -7.08
N ALA A 27 16.82 -3.98 -5.80
CA ALA A 27 16.15 -4.72 -4.74
C ALA A 27 14.75 -4.15 -4.38
N GLN A 28 14.54 -2.85 -4.55
CA GLN A 28 13.29 -2.18 -4.15
C GLN A 28 12.16 -2.33 -5.16
N ASP A 29 12.47 -2.43 -6.46
CA ASP A 29 11.44 -2.69 -7.49
C ASP A 29 10.92 -4.15 -7.48
N ARG A 30 11.61 -5.04 -6.79
CA ARG A 30 11.24 -6.47 -6.71
C ARG A 30 9.96 -6.75 -5.91
N TYR A 31 9.52 -5.83 -5.07
CA TYR A 31 8.45 -6.06 -4.11
C TYR A 31 7.25 -5.11 -4.25
N LEU A 32 7.22 -4.27 -5.27
CA LEU A 32 5.97 -3.60 -5.64
C LEU A 32 4.92 -4.68 -5.87
N ILE A 33 3.80 -4.58 -5.17
CA ILE A 33 2.68 -5.48 -5.40
C ILE A 33 2.09 -5.09 -6.76
N PRO A 34 2.36 -5.83 -7.84
CA PRO A 34 1.95 -5.44 -9.18
C PRO A 34 0.47 -5.75 -9.44
N GLY A 35 -0.34 -5.76 -8.36
CA GLY A 35 -1.74 -6.16 -8.42
C GLY A 35 -2.68 -5.00 -8.67
N ASP A 36 -3.81 -5.30 -9.28
CA ASP A 36 -4.95 -4.40 -9.47
C ASP A 36 -6.04 -4.74 -8.43
N ALA A 37 -6.29 -3.84 -7.49
CA ALA A 37 -7.25 -4.06 -6.41
C ALA A 37 -8.69 -4.25 -6.92
N ARG A 38 -9.02 -3.70 -8.08
CA ARG A 38 -10.34 -3.89 -8.72
C ARG A 38 -10.49 -5.31 -9.25
N ARG A 39 -9.49 -5.82 -9.96
CA ARG A 39 -9.44 -7.23 -10.36
C ARG A 39 -9.41 -8.14 -9.14
N GLY A 40 -8.68 -7.74 -8.09
CA GLY A 40 -8.61 -8.47 -6.83
C GLY A 40 -9.97 -8.68 -6.18
N TRP A 41 -10.85 -7.69 -6.24
CA TRP A 41 -12.24 -7.85 -5.82
C TRP A 41 -12.96 -8.94 -6.59
N TYR A 42 -12.84 -8.96 -7.92
CA TYR A 42 -13.46 -9.98 -8.75
C TYR A 42 -12.89 -11.36 -8.45
N VAL A 43 -11.57 -11.49 -8.36
CA VAL A 43 -10.91 -12.77 -8.03
C VAL A 43 -11.32 -13.24 -6.64
N PHE A 44 -11.32 -12.36 -5.64
CA PHE A 44 -11.75 -12.66 -4.27
C PHE A 44 -13.18 -13.19 -4.22
N SER A 45 -14.07 -12.63 -5.03
CA SER A 45 -15.46 -13.04 -5.16
C SER A 45 -15.59 -14.36 -5.93
N GLU A 46 -14.94 -14.48 -7.07
CA GLU A 46 -14.98 -15.67 -7.95
C GLU A 46 -14.38 -16.91 -7.27
N LYS A 47 -13.25 -16.73 -6.58
CA LYS A 47 -12.60 -17.79 -5.81
C LYS A 47 -13.34 -18.12 -4.50
N GLY A 48 -14.41 -17.44 -4.19
CA GLY A 48 -15.31 -17.75 -3.08
C GLY A 48 -14.83 -17.29 -1.70
N CYS A 49 -13.75 -16.52 -1.59
CA CYS A 49 -13.26 -15.98 -0.32
C CYS A 49 -14.35 -15.17 0.41
N ILE A 50 -15.17 -14.47 -0.38
CA ILE A 50 -16.31 -13.65 0.08
C ILE A 50 -17.41 -14.47 0.78
N HIS A 51 -17.46 -15.79 0.60
CA HIS A 51 -18.47 -16.61 1.27
C HIS A 51 -18.21 -16.79 2.76
N CYS A 52 -16.97 -16.57 3.17
CA CYS A 52 -16.54 -16.71 4.56
C CYS A 52 -16.15 -15.37 5.19
N HIS A 53 -15.39 -14.55 4.47
CA HIS A 53 -14.84 -13.30 4.97
C HIS A 53 -15.78 -12.11 4.74
N GLY A 54 -15.95 -11.29 5.77
CA GLY A 54 -16.62 -9.98 5.67
C GLY A 54 -15.68 -8.91 5.13
N MET A 55 -16.30 -7.79 4.69
CA MET A 55 -15.61 -6.62 4.16
C MET A 55 -16.34 -5.34 4.60
N GLY A 56 -16.24 -5.05 5.88
CA GLY A 56 -16.91 -3.89 6.47
C GLY A 56 -18.44 -3.95 6.39
N GLU A 57 -19.06 -2.79 6.29
CA GLU A 57 -20.51 -2.68 6.22
C GLU A 57 -21.11 -3.25 4.93
N SER A 58 -20.31 -3.33 3.86
CA SER A 58 -20.78 -3.83 2.57
C SER A 58 -21.11 -5.32 2.59
N ARG A 59 -20.47 -6.07 3.47
CA ARG A 59 -20.74 -7.49 3.69
C ARG A 59 -20.29 -7.94 5.07
N LYS A 60 -21.25 -8.38 5.89
CA LYS A 60 -20.96 -8.94 7.21
C LYS A 60 -20.19 -10.27 7.07
N ALA A 61 -19.24 -10.49 7.96
CA ALA A 61 -18.56 -11.76 8.10
C ALA A 61 -19.56 -12.87 8.45
N VAL A 62 -19.40 -14.03 7.82
CA VAL A 62 -20.32 -15.17 8.03
C VAL A 62 -19.72 -16.15 9.02
N ILE A 63 -18.49 -16.61 8.79
CA ILE A 63 -17.80 -17.63 9.59
C ILE A 63 -16.31 -17.36 9.79
N ALA A 64 -15.78 -16.30 9.21
CA ALA A 64 -14.37 -15.90 9.26
C ALA A 64 -14.26 -14.40 9.56
N PRO A 65 -13.08 -13.91 9.98
CA PRO A 65 -12.91 -12.49 10.29
C PRO A 65 -13.28 -11.56 9.14
N ASP A 66 -13.77 -10.38 9.49
CA ASP A 66 -13.92 -9.27 8.56
C ASP A 66 -12.54 -8.69 8.22
N LEU A 67 -12.11 -8.83 6.97
CA LEU A 67 -10.77 -8.46 6.52
C LEU A 67 -10.55 -6.94 6.43
N SER A 68 -11.62 -6.14 6.36
CA SER A 68 -11.51 -4.68 6.42
C SER A 68 -11.20 -4.18 7.84
N LYS A 69 -11.60 -4.95 8.85
CA LYS A 69 -11.40 -4.64 10.27
C LYS A 69 -10.14 -5.28 10.84
N SER A 70 -9.53 -6.19 10.10
CA SER A 70 -8.29 -6.83 10.50
C SER A 70 -7.16 -5.78 10.53
N ARG A 71 -7.03 -5.13 11.67
CA ARG A 71 -5.86 -4.31 12.01
C ARG A 71 -4.73 -5.24 12.46
N SER A 72 -4.46 -6.29 11.68
CA SER A 72 -3.32 -7.13 11.90
C SER A 72 -2.08 -6.23 11.99
N THR A 73 -1.21 -6.52 12.95
CA THR A 73 0.10 -5.86 13.06
C THR A 73 0.97 -6.10 11.82
N HIS A 74 0.58 -7.06 10.99
CA HIS A 74 1.25 -7.45 9.76
C HIS A 74 0.78 -6.57 8.61
N ILE A 75 1.54 -5.51 8.37
CA ILE A 75 1.25 -4.56 7.29
C ILE A 75 1.97 -4.98 6.00
N SER A 76 3.05 -5.76 6.08
CA SER A 76 3.88 -6.12 4.94
C SER A 76 3.29 -7.23 4.08
N SER A 77 3.79 -7.38 2.84
CA SER A 77 3.36 -8.46 1.95
C SER A 77 3.76 -9.84 2.45
N ALA A 78 4.93 -9.94 3.07
CA ALA A 78 5.33 -11.18 3.73
C ALA A 78 4.46 -11.48 4.95
N GLY A 79 4.09 -10.45 5.72
CA GLY A 79 3.15 -10.60 6.83
C GLY A 79 1.79 -11.13 6.37
N LEU A 80 1.23 -10.58 5.28
CA LEU A 80 -0.03 -11.09 4.74
C LEU A 80 0.08 -12.52 4.22
N ALA A 81 1.20 -12.86 3.56
CA ALA A 81 1.47 -14.24 3.11
C ALA A 81 1.63 -15.21 4.28
N ALA A 82 2.31 -14.79 5.35
CA ALA A 82 2.50 -15.57 6.57
C ALA A 82 1.18 -15.81 7.31
N GLU A 83 0.33 -14.79 7.39
CA GLU A 83 -1.03 -14.90 7.93
C GLU A 83 -1.88 -15.88 7.12
N MET A 84 -1.88 -15.76 5.80
CA MET A 84 -2.60 -16.71 4.93
C MET A 84 -2.11 -18.14 5.14
N TRP A 85 -0.81 -18.34 5.22
CA TRP A 85 -0.21 -19.65 5.49
C TRP A 85 -0.65 -20.23 6.85
N THR A 86 -0.56 -19.41 7.90
CA THR A 86 -0.87 -19.83 9.28
C THR A 86 -2.34 -20.24 9.43
N HIS A 87 -3.26 -19.53 8.76
CA HIS A 87 -4.70 -19.80 8.83
C HIS A 87 -5.19 -20.77 7.74
N ALA A 88 -4.36 -21.11 6.77
CA ALA A 88 -4.75 -21.93 5.63
C ALA A 88 -5.37 -23.28 6.00
N PRO A 89 -4.86 -24.06 6.99
CA PRO A 89 -5.48 -25.32 7.39
C PRO A 89 -6.93 -25.17 7.85
N GLU A 90 -7.24 -24.09 8.58
CA GLU A 90 -8.61 -23.81 9.02
C GLU A 90 -9.50 -23.43 7.83
N MET A 91 -8.99 -22.59 6.92
CA MET A 91 -9.71 -22.22 5.69
C MET A 91 -10.02 -23.46 4.85
N TRP A 92 -9.02 -24.31 4.58
CA TRP A 92 -9.22 -25.56 3.82
C TRP A 92 -10.13 -26.55 4.52
N GLY A 93 -10.08 -26.62 5.85
CA GLY A 93 -10.95 -27.50 6.64
C GLY A 93 -12.43 -27.15 6.53
N LYS A 94 -12.74 -25.87 6.25
CA LYS A 94 -14.12 -25.38 6.05
C LYS A 94 -14.56 -25.34 4.59
N MET A 95 -13.63 -25.50 3.64
CA MET A 95 -13.96 -25.53 2.21
C MET A 95 -14.45 -26.91 1.78
N PRO A 96 -15.48 -26.99 0.91
CA PRO A 96 -15.83 -28.25 0.25
C PRO A 96 -14.61 -28.82 -0.53
N VAL A 97 -14.37 -30.13 -0.46
CA VAL A 97 -13.21 -30.78 -1.09
C VAL A 97 -13.06 -30.45 -2.58
N LYS A 98 -14.20 -30.40 -3.31
CA LYS A 98 -14.21 -29.98 -4.72
C LYS A 98 -13.67 -28.55 -4.92
N TRP A 99 -13.92 -27.64 -4.00
CA TRP A 99 -13.45 -26.25 -4.10
C TRP A 99 -11.94 -26.15 -3.91
N ILE A 100 -11.35 -26.90 -3.00
CA ILE A 100 -9.90 -26.94 -2.80
C ILE A 100 -9.20 -27.33 -4.09
N LYS A 101 -9.72 -28.30 -4.83
CA LYS A 101 -9.14 -28.78 -6.09
C LYS A 101 -9.18 -27.72 -7.20
N TYR A 102 -10.25 -26.93 -7.27
CA TYR A 102 -10.47 -25.97 -8.35
C TYR A 102 -10.08 -24.55 -7.99
N ASN A 103 -9.78 -24.27 -6.72
CA ASN A 103 -9.49 -22.92 -6.24
C ASN A 103 -7.99 -22.58 -6.24
N LYS A 104 -7.28 -23.07 -7.24
CA LYS A 104 -5.89 -22.65 -7.47
C LYS A 104 -5.85 -21.20 -7.91
N LEU A 105 -4.83 -20.49 -7.45
CA LEU A 105 -4.56 -19.11 -7.77
C LEU A 105 -3.34 -19.01 -8.69
N LYS A 106 -3.43 -18.15 -9.70
CA LYS A 106 -2.26 -17.70 -10.45
C LYS A 106 -1.54 -16.65 -9.62
N GLU A 107 -0.26 -16.44 -9.86
CA GLU A 107 0.51 -15.42 -9.16
C GLU A 107 -0.07 -14.01 -9.39
N THR A 108 -0.54 -13.72 -10.61
CA THR A 108 -1.23 -12.47 -10.92
C THR A 108 -2.55 -12.31 -10.15
N GLU A 109 -3.32 -13.39 -9.98
CA GLU A 109 -4.55 -13.38 -9.18
C GLU A 109 -4.24 -13.15 -7.69
N MET A 110 -3.17 -13.74 -7.17
CA MET A 110 -2.72 -13.51 -5.79
C MET A 110 -2.26 -12.07 -5.59
N ALA A 111 -1.51 -11.52 -6.55
CA ALA A 111 -1.12 -10.11 -6.54
C ALA A 111 -2.33 -9.19 -6.49
N ASP A 112 -3.34 -9.46 -7.33
CA ASP A 112 -4.59 -8.70 -7.35
C ASP A 112 -5.36 -8.81 -6.02
N ILE A 113 -5.44 -10.02 -5.43
CA ILE A 113 -6.05 -10.22 -4.11
C ILE A 113 -5.29 -9.41 -3.04
N PHE A 114 -3.96 -9.42 -3.04
CA PHE A 114 -3.17 -8.65 -2.09
C PHE A 114 -3.43 -7.15 -2.24
N ALA A 115 -3.42 -6.64 -3.48
CA ALA A 115 -3.74 -5.24 -3.76
C ALA A 115 -5.14 -4.88 -3.24
N PHE A 116 -6.13 -5.76 -3.44
CA PHE A 116 -7.48 -5.58 -2.92
C PHE A 116 -7.52 -5.60 -1.39
N LEU A 117 -6.88 -6.57 -0.73
CA LEU A 117 -6.84 -6.67 0.73
C LEU A 117 -6.16 -5.47 1.37
N TYR A 118 -5.15 -4.90 0.72
CA TYR A 118 -4.56 -3.66 1.16
C TYR A 118 -5.53 -2.49 0.99
N PHE A 119 -6.17 -2.40 -0.16
CA PHE A 119 -7.09 -1.32 -0.45
C PHE A 119 -8.24 -1.23 0.58
N ILE A 120 -8.87 -2.36 0.93
CA ILE A 120 -9.98 -2.35 1.90
C ILE A 120 -9.58 -1.94 3.32
N ARG A 121 -8.29 -2.02 3.67
CA ARG A 121 -7.78 -1.58 4.98
C ARG A 121 -7.69 -0.06 5.12
N TYR A 122 -7.67 0.67 4.01
CA TYR A 122 -7.64 2.13 4.00
C TYR A 122 -9.00 2.75 3.95
N LEU A 123 -10.05 1.93 3.85
CA LEU A 123 -11.41 2.42 3.90
C LEU A 123 -11.68 2.97 5.30
N ASP A 124 -12.29 4.15 5.31
CA ASP A 124 -12.74 4.77 6.54
C ASP A 124 -13.97 4.06 7.08
N GLU A 125 -14.13 4.06 8.40
CA GLU A 125 -15.40 3.77 9.03
C GLU A 125 -16.40 4.88 8.69
N LYS A 126 -17.69 4.58 8.83
CA LYS A 126 -18.74 5.54 8.55
C LYS A 126 -18.63 6.76 9.49
N GLY A 127 -18.61 7.95 8.91
CA GLY A 127 -18.61 9.19 9.66
C GLY A 127 -19.96 9.48 10.35
N SER A 128 -19.93 10.36 11.32
CA SER A 128 -21.10 10.87 12.05
C SER A 128 -21.59 12.17 11.43
N SER A 129 -22.86 12.18 10.99
CA SER A 129 -23.50 13.40 10.47
C SER A 129 -23.54 14.53 11.50
N ASP A 130 -23.83 14.23 12.76
CA ASP A 130 -23.92 15.24 13.82
C ASP A 130 -22.54 15.88 14.09
N LYS A 131 -21.50 15.04 14.17
CA LYS A 131 -20.12 15.54 14.32
C LYS A 131 -19.69 16.35 13.09
N GLY A 132 -20.05 15.93 11.89
CA GLY A 132 -19.74 16.66 10.66
C GLY A 132 -20.33 18.06 10.64
N LYS A 133 -21.56 18.23 11.12
CA LYS A 133 -22.19 19.54 11.33
C LYS A 133 -21.38 20.38 12.32
N GLU A 134 -21.08 19.81 13.50
CA GLU A 134 -20.30 20.47 14.54
C GLU A 134 -18.92 20.90 14.00
N VAL A 135 -18.23 20.05 13.26
CA VAL A 135 -16.93 20.37 12.65
C VAL A 135 -17.03 21.56 11.71
N LEU A 136 -18.01 21.61 10.81
CA LEU A 136 -18.18 22.73 9.89
C LEU A 136 -18.44 24.05 10.62
N GLU A 137 -19.16 24.02 11.74
CA GLU A 137 -19.42 25.19 12.57
C GLU A 137 -18.18 25.60 13.38
N THR A 138 -17.58 24.67 14.12
CA THR A 138 -16.47 24.95 15.05
C THR A 138 -15.16 25.28 14.33
N LYS A 139 -14.95 24.73 13.12
CA LYS A 139 -13.79 25.07 12.28
C LYS A 139 -14.01 26.32 11.41
N GLY A 140 -15.16 26.99 11.53
CA GLY A 140 -15.45 28.24 10.84
C GLY A 140 -15.79 28.09 9.37
N CYS A 141 -16.03 26.89 8.84
CA CYS A 141 -16.37 26.67 7.43
C CYS A 141 -17.65 27.38 7.05
N THR A 142 -18.64 27.41 7.95
CA THR A 142 -19.95 28.07 7.77
C THR A 142 -19.87 29.60 7.77
N GLU A 143 -18.77 30.21 8.14
CA GLU A 143 -18.60 31.65 8.02
C GLU A 143 -18.53 32.08 6.55
N CYS A 144 -17.94 31.25 5.69
CA CYS A 144 -17.77 31.52 4.26
C CYS A 144 -18.67 30.67 3.35
N HIS A 145 -18.99 29.44 3.77
CA HIS A 145 -19.79 28.51 2.99
C HIS A 145 -21.24 28.41 3.53
N SER A 146 -22.22 28.40 2.63
CA SER A 146 -23.60 28.07 2.97
C SER A 146 -23.80 26.54 2.95
N ILE A 147 -24.84 26.09 3.65
CA ILE A 147 -25.21 24.67 3.73
C ILE A 147 -26.72 24.58 3.48
N GLY A 148 -27.12 24.46 2.21
CA GLY A 148 -28.53 24.34 1.82
C GLY A 148 -29.35 25.63 1.88
N GLU A 149 -28.77 26.72 2.30
CA GLU A 149 -29.42 28.02 2.37
C GLU A 149 -29.27 28.80 1.07
N ARG A 150 -30.18 29.76 0.84
CA ARG A 150 -30.06 30.67 -0.32
C ARG A 150 -28.79 31.50 -0.22
N SER A 151 -28.07 31.60 -1.34
CA SER A 151 -26.82 32.26 -1.57
C SER A 151 -26.66 33.64 -0.90
N GLY A 152 -25.48 33.91 -0.41
CA GLY A 152 -25.08 35.23 0.18
C GLY A 152 -23.68 35.17 0.80
N LYS A 153 -23.04 33.99 0.80
CA LYS A 153 -21.70 33.79 1.35
C LYS A 153 -20.63 33.76 0.24
N ILE A 154 -19.41 34.05 0.61
CA ILE A 154 -18.24 34.14 -0.30
C ILE A 154 -17.95 32.81 -0.98
N GLY A 155 -18.10 31.69 -0.23
CA GLY A 155 -17.86 30.35 -0.69
C GLY A 155 -19.08 29.67 -1.30
N PRO A 156 -18.91 28.63 -2.13
CA PRO A 156 -20.00 27.85 -2.68
C PRO A 156 -20.78 27.14 -1.59
N ASP A 157 -22.04 26.82 -1.90
CA ASP A 157 -22.94 26.05 -1.03
C ASP A 157 -22.48 24.56 -0.98
N LEU A 158 -22.05 24.11 0.20
CA LEU A 158 -21.55 22.75 0.40
C LEU A 158 -22.64 21.68 0.25
N ALA A 159 -23.91 22.01 0.50
CA ALA A 159 -25.00 21.05 0.32
C ALA A 159 -25.26 20.70 -1.16
N LYS A 160 -24.82 21.54 -2.10
CA LYS A 160 -24.93 21.24 -3.54
C LYS A 160 -23.88 20.25 -4.04
N TRP A 161 -22.95 19.88 -3.19
CA TRP A 161 -21.86 18.96 -3.51
C TRP A 161 -22.29 17.51 -3.26
N SER A 162 -23.35 17.06 -3.93
CA SER A 162 -23.93 15.73 -3.75
C SER A 162 -23.02 14.56 -4.14
N GLU A 163 -21.92 14.84 -4.82
CA GLU A 163 -20.95 13.84 -5.27
C GLU A 163 -19.86 13.52 -4.24
N PHE A 164 -19.83 14.24 -3.12
CA PHE A 164 -18.82 14.10 -2.07
C PHE A 164 -19.00 12.91 -1.11
N SER A 165 -19.48 11.80 -1.59
CA SER A 165 -19.47 10.55 -0.82
C SER A 165 -18.10 9.85 -0.83
N ASN A 166 -17.09 10.44 -1.47
CA ASN A 166 -15.79 9.83 -1.71
C ASN A 166 -14.65 10.70 -1.16
N PRO A 167 -13.84 10.22 -0.17
CA PRO A 167 -12.75 10.98 0.42
C PRO A 167 -11.66 11.42 -0.60
N ILE A 168 -11.45 10.65 -1.67
CA ILE A 168 -10.47 11.01 -2.71
C ILE A 168 -10.96 12.21 -3.52
N LEU A 169 -12.24 12.22 -3.89
CA LEU A 169 -12.85 13.35 -4.59
C LEU A 169 -12.87 14.60 -3.69
N TRP A 170 -13.20 14.41 -2.41
CA TRP A 170 -13.12 15.47 -1.42
C TRP A 170 -11.69 16.05 -1.33
N LEU A 171 -10.67 15.19 -1.24
CA LEU A 171 -9.27 15.61 -1.20
C LEU A 171 -8.87 16.38 -2.46
N GLN A 172 -9.27 15.91 -3.66
CA GLN A 172 -9.04 16.61 -4.91
C GLN A 172 -9.62 18.03 -4.89
N MET A 173 -10.88 18.15 -4.51
CA MET A 173 -11.55 19.43 -4.47
C MET A 173 -10.92 20.38 -3.46
N MET A 174 -10.61 19.89 -2.27
CA MET A 174 -9.96 20.68 -1.23
C MET A 174 -8.56 21.13 -1.65
N TRP A 175 -7.77 20.25 -2.27
CA TRP A 175 -6.45 20.61 -2.78
C TRP A 175 -6.52 21.71 -3.84
N ASN A 176 -7.34 21.53 -4.87
CA ASN A 176 -7.44 22.48 -5.99
C ASN A 176 -8.09 23.82 -5.56
N HIS A 177 -8.87 23.82 -4.49
CA HIS A 177 -9.54 25.00 -3.95
C HIS A 177 -8.72 25.73 -2.87
N ALA A 178 -7.75 25.04 -2.28
CA ALA A 178 -7.00 25.51 -1.12
C ALA A 178 -6.32 26.88 -1.32
N LEU A 179 -5.76 27.15 -2.51
CA LEU A 179 -5.14 28.43 -2.84
C LEU A 179 -6.10 29.60 -2.72
N LYS A 180 -7.31 29.44 -3.28
CA LYS A 180 -8.34 30.49 -3.24
C LYS A 180 -8.83 30.69 -1.80
N MET A 181 -9.05 29.63 -1.06
CA MET A 181 -9.43 29.72 0.35
C MET A 181 -8.33 30.39 1.17
N LYS A 182 -7.07 30.00 1.00
CA LYS A 182 -5.91 30.59 1.70
C LYS A 182 -5.85 32.10 1.45
N SER A 183 -5.99 32.55 0.21
CA SER A 183 -5.98 33.96 -0.14
C SER A 183 -7.10 34.76 0.56
N VAL A 184 -8.33 34.22 0.57
CA VAL A 184 -9.46 34.90 1.24
C VAL A 184 -9.28 34.91 2.76
N MET A 185 -8.77 33.80 3.34
CA MET A 185 -8.53 33.70 4.78
C MET A 185 -7.45 34.68 5.24
N ASP A 186 -6.35 34.78 4.48
CA ASP A 186 -5.26 35.76 4.78
C ASP A 186 -5.75 37.18 4.74
N GLN A 187 -6.56 37.56 3.73
CA GLN A 187 -7.16 38.90 3.60
C GLN A 187 -8.07 39.23 4.78
N ASN A 188 -8.70 38.23 5.38
CA ASN A 188 -9.61 38.40 6.52
C ASN A 188 -8.97 38.08 7.86
N ALA A 189 -7.64 37.90 7.92
CA ALA A 189 -6.88 37.51 9.12
C ALA A 189 -7.45 36.26 9.83
N LYS A 190 -7.97 35.30 9.07
CA LYS A 190 -8.53 34.05 9.60
C LYS A 190 -7.46 32.96 9.62
N PRO A 191 -7.31 32.23 10.74
CA PRO A 191 -6.39 31.11 10.80
C PRO A 191 -6.85 29.96 9.91
N TRP A 192 -5.88 29.20 9.37
CA TRP A 192 -6.17 27.97 8.62
C TRP A 192 -6.80 26.92 9.55
N PRO A 193 -7.97 26.37 9.19
CA PRO A 193 -8.66 25.40 10.06
C PRO A 193 -7.92 24.05 10.05
N ILE A 194 -7.60 23.57 11.24
CA ILE A 194 -6.95 22.26 11.41
C ILE A 194 -8.01 21.19 11.60
N LEU A 195 -8.00 20.19 10.74
CA LEU A 195 -8.91 19.06 10.77
C LEU A 195 -8.37 17.91 11.62
N GLY A 196 -9.23 17.32 12.45
CA GLY A 196 -8.95 16.11 13.20
C GLY A 196 -8.98 14.86 12.32
N LYS A 197 -8.66 13.72 12.94
CA LYS A 197 -8.52 12.44 12.21
C LYS A 197 -9.77 12.02 11.44
N ASN A 198 -10.96 12.27 11.99
CA ASN A 198 -12.23 11.83 11.40
C ASN A 198 -13.05 12.99 10.79
N ASP A 199 -12.58 14.23 10.92
CA ASP A 199 -13.38 15.40 10.53
C ASP A 199 -13.82 15.33 9.07
N VAL A 200 -12.93 14.88 8.15
CA VAL A 200 -13.28 14.75 6.72
C VAL A 200 -14.44 13.76 6.52
N ILE A 201 -14.38 12.61 7.16
CA ILE A 201 -15.42 11.58 7.02
C ILE A 201 -16.73 12.02 7.67
N ASP A 202 -16.65 12.71 8.81
CA ASP A 202 -17.83 13.26 9.48
C ASP A 202 -18.48 14.38 8.64
N ILE A 203 -17.68 15.28 8.03
CA ILE A 203 -18.18 16.28 7.09
C ILE A 203 -18.86 15.63 5.90
N ILE A 204 -18.26 14.60 5.30
CA ILE A 204 -18.82 13.85 4.17
C ILE A 204 -20.16 13.22 4.60
N ALA A 205 -20.23 12.63 5.78
CA ALA A 205 -21.45 12.04 6.31
C ALA A 205 -22.58 13.08 6.47
N TYR A 206 -22.24 14.26 6.99
CA TYR A 206 -23.21 15.35 7.14
C TYR A 206 -23.71 15.87 5.79
N ILE A 207 -22.81 16.22 4.87
CA ILE A 207 -23.18 16.71 3.54
C ILE A 207 -24.03 15.67 2.79
N SER A 208 -23.65 14.40 2.88
CA SER A 208 -24.41 13.30 2.28
C SER A 208 -25.81 13.18 2.87
N SER A 209 -25.98 13.44 4.16
CA SER A 209 -27.31 13.38 4.82
C SER A 209 -28.29 14.48 4.36
N LEU A 210 -27.74 15.61 3.89
CA LEU A 210 -28.55 16.73 3.37
C LEU A 210 -29.12 16.42 1.97
N ASN A 211 -28.48 15.52 1.25
CA ASN A 211 -28.90 15.10 -0.07
C ASN A 211 -29.94 13.97 0.05
N LYS A 212 -31.20 14.25 -0.26
CA LYS A 212 -32.30 13.29 -0.23
C LYS A 212 -32.11 12.09 -1.20
N LYS A 213 -31.10 12.09 -2.04
CA LYS A 213 -30.69 10.92 -2.80
C LYS A 213 -29.81 10.10 -1.86
N PRO A 214 -30.25 8.88 -1.45
CA PRO A 214 -29.33 8.00 -0.74
C PRO A 214 -28.09 7.88 -1.62
N SER A 215 -26.92 8.20 -1.06
CA SER A 215 -25.68 7.78 -1.67
C SER A 215 -25.88 6.29 -1.94
N GLN A 216 -25.95 5.91 -3.20
CA GLN A 216 -26.10 4.49 -3.52
C GLN A 216 -24.93 3.81 -2.85
N GLY A 217 -25.17 3.04 -1.81
CA GLY A 217 -24.30 2.53 -0.77
C GLY A 217 -23.06 1.74 -1.21
N LYS A 218 -22.45 2.18 -2.27
CA LYS A 218 -21.19 1.72 -2.76
C LYS A 218 -20.25 2.91 -2.69
N MET A 219 -19.46 2.97 -1.63
CA MET A 219 -18.29 3.79 -1.61
C MET A 219 -17.33 3.20 -2.67
N PHE A 220 -17.58 3.56 -3.94
CA PHE A 220 -16.69 3.24 -5.04
C PHE A 220 -15.46 4.14 -4.92
N LEU A 221 -14.58 3.77 -4.01
CA LEU A 221 -13.20 4.16 -4.14
C LEU A 221 -12.68 3.33 -5.32
N SER A 222 -12.47 3.98 -6.46
CA SER A 222 -11.70 3.35 -7.53
C SER A 222 -10.28 3.20 -7.01
N PRO A 223 -9.77 1.98 -6.85
CA PRO A 223 -8.37 1.80 -6.47
C PRO A 223 -7.51 2.46 -7.52
N GLY A 224 -6.50 3.22 -7.08
CA GLY A 224 -5.51 3.80 -7.97
C GLY A 224 -4.46 2.78 -8.38
N ASP A 225 -3.74 3.09 -9.44
CA ASP A 225 -2.56 2.36 -9.88
C ASP A 225 -1.31 2.91 -9.15
N PRO A 226 -0.60 2.12 -8.33
CA PRO A 226 0.56 2.59 -7.60
C PRO A 226 1.77 2.91 -8.49
N VAL A 227 1.91 2.25 -9.64
CA VAL A 227 3.01 2.51 -10.59
C VAL A 227 2.79 3.88 -11.24
N GLU A 228 1.58 4.12 -11.73
CA GLU A 228 1.20 5.43 -12.27
C GLU A 228 1.24 6.50 -11.16
N GLY A 229 0.90 6.16 -9.93
CA GLY A 229 1.03 7.03 -8.76
C GLY A 229 2.45 7.50 -8.52
N LYS A 230 3.45 6.64 -8.67
CA LYS A 230 4.88 6.99 -8.61
C LYS A 230 5.25 8.01 -9.70
N ASN A 231 4.79 7.76 -10.93
CA ASN A 231 5.01 8.66 -12.06
C ASN A 231 4.40 10.04 -11.80
N ILE A 232 3.13 10.08 -11.41
CA ILE A 232 2.41 11.33 -11.12
C ILE A 232 3.06 12.07 -9.95
N PHE A 233 3.44 11.38 -8.87
CA PHE A 233 4.15 11.95 -7.72
C PHE A 233 5.43 12.68 -8.14
N SER A 234 6.18 12.12 -9.08
CA SER A 234 7.38 12.72 -9.64
C SER A 234 7.05 13.90 -10.57
N HIS A 235 6.15 13.72 -11.54
CA HIS A 235 5.82 14.73 -12.54
C HIS A 235 5.07 15.95 -11.96
N LYS A 236 4.22 15.74 -10.95
CA LYS A 236 3.53 16.84 -10.24
C LYS A 236 4.45 17.55 -9.23
N GLY A 237 5.71 17.15 -9.11
CA GLY A 237 6.72 17.83 -8.33
C GLY A 237 6.77 17.47 -6.83
N CYS A 238 5.95 16.54 -6.36
CA CYS A 238 5.95 16.11 -4.95
C CYS A 238 7.33 15.59 -4.51
N GLY A 239 8.00 14.85 -5.42
CA GLY A 239 9.34 14.29 -5.23
C GLY A 239 10.47 15.32 -5.06
N GLN A 240 10.23 16.60 -5.38
CA GLN A 240 11.22 17.68 -5.16
C GLN A 240 11.38 18.02 -3.68
N CYS A 241 10.36 17.75 -2.87
CA CYS A 241 10.35 18.03 -1.43
C CYS A 241 10.28 16.77 -0.58
N HIS A 242 9.61 15.72 -1.05
CA HIS A 242 9.42 14.47 -0.32
C HIS A 242 10.24 13.35 -0.95
N SER A 243 11.02 12.64 -0.13
CA SER A 243 11.58 11.34 -0.51
C SER A 243 10.59 10.23 -0.21
N THR A 244 10.66 9.15 -0.98
CA THR A 244 9.85 7.94 -0.81
C THR A 244 10.72 6.71 -0.69
N GLU A 245 12.03 6.86 -0.89
CA GLU A 245 13.02 5.80 -0.87
C GLU A 245 14.26 6.26 -0.08
N GLY A 246 14.93 5.30 0.58
CA GLY A 246 16.20 5.53 1.26
C GLY A 246 16.14 6.49 2.46
N ALA A 247 17.30 6.96 2.87
CA ALA A 247 17.48 7.90 3.99
C ALA A 247 17.63 9.36 3.55
N GLU A 248 17.34 9.69 2.28
CA GLU A 248 17.50 11.05 1.77
C GLU A 248 16.57 12.01 2.49
N ILE A 249 17.15 13.02 3.12
CA ILE A 249 16.39 14.10 3.79
C ILE A 249 16.23 15.25 2.79
N LYS A 250 14.98 15.53 2.42
CA LYS A 250 14.59 16.68 1.62
C LYS A 250 13.93 17.76 2.49
N SER A 251 13.45 18.81 1.90
CA SER A 251 12.74 19.88 2.63
C SER A 251 11.40 19.44 3.25
N GLY A 252 10.82 18.34 2.77
CA GLY A 252 9.65 17.69 3.35
C GLY A 252 10.00 16.35 4.02
N PRO A 253 9.12 15.79 4.85
CA PRO A 253 9.33 14.51 5.47
C PRO A 253 9.46 13.38 4.44
N ASN A 254 10.26 12.35 4.77
CA ASN A 254 10.33 11.14 3.98
C ASN A 254 9.03 10.34 4.15
N LEU A 255 8.31 10.11 3.06
CA LEU A 255 7.01 9.42 3.06
C LEU A 255 7.14 7.90 2.95
N GLY A 256 8.33 7.38 2.62
CA GLY A 256 8.60 5.94 2.52
C GLY A 256 9.02 5.28 3.83
N VAL A 257 9.43 6.08 4.83
CA VAL A 257 9.78 5.52 6.14
C VAL A 257 8.51 5.10 6.86
N ARG A 258 8.49 3.92 7.46
CA ARG A 258 7.43 3.47 8.37
C ARG A 258 7.37 4.38 9.60
N GLN A 259 6.83 5.57 9.45
CA GLN A 259 6.54 6.43 10.58
C GLN A 259 5.19 6.02 11.17
N ASN A 260 5.14 5.87 12.50
CA ASN A 260 3.91 5.54 13.23
C ASN A 260 2.78 6.56 13.04
N ASN A 261 3.09 7.72 12.46
CA ASN A 261 2.19 8.87 12.33
C ASN A 261 1.56 9.02 10.93
N PHE A 262 1.84 8.13 9.98
CA PHE A 262 1.15 8.22 8.68
C PHE A 262 -0.31 7.77 8.82
N PRO A 263 -1.25 8.48 8.17
CA PRO A 263 -2.67 8.19 8.31
C PRO A 263 -3.02 6.77 7.88
N PRO A 264 -3.75 6.00 8.68
CA PRO A 264 -4.14 4.63 8.34
C PRO A 264 -5.30 4.57 7.33
N THR A 265 -6.05 5.67 7.12
CA THR A 265 -7.21 5.70 6.21
C THR A 265 -7.14 6.87 5.23
N ILE A 266 -7.94 6.79 4.17
CA ILE A 266 -7.97 7.82 3.11
C ILE A 266 -8.53 9.13 3.66
N GLY A 267 -9.54 9.11 4.51
CA GLY A 267 -10.09 10.31 5.13
C GLY A 267 -9.09 11.00 6.05
N GLN A 268 -8.33 10.22 6.82
CA GLN A 268 -7.27 10.76 7.66
C GLN A 268 -6.10 11.30 6.81
N PHE A 269 -5.79 10.66 5.68
CA PHE A 269 -4.83 11.19 4.73
C PHE A 269 -5.30 12.52 4.13
N ALA A 270 -6.58 12.64 3.81
CA ALA A 270 -7.18 13.90 3.35
C ALA A 270 -7.07 15.01 4.40
N SER A 271 -7.35 14.70 5.69
CA SER A 271 -7.15 15.65 6.79
C SER A 271 -5.68 16.07 6.92
N LEU A 272 -4.75 15.12 6.80
CA LEU A 272 -3.31 15.41 6.86
C LEU A 272 -2.87 16.33 5.71
N MET A 273 -3.25 16.02 4.50
CA MET A 273 -2.94 16.84 3.31
C MET A 273 -3.47 18.26 3.46
N TRP A 274 -4.70 18.43 3.92
CA TRP A 274 -5.30 19.71 4.22
C TRP A 274 -4.51 20.49 5.27
N ASN A 275 -4.19 19.88 6.39
CA ASN A 275 -3.47 20.52 7.50
C ASN A 275 -2.06 20.97 7.11
N HIS A 276 -1.40 20.24 6.20
CA HIS A 276 -0.05 20.56 5.73
C HIS A 276 -0.01 21.51 4.54
N PHE A 277 -1.15 21.81 3.93
CA PHE A 277 -1.21 22.66 2.74
C PHE A 277 -0.52 24.01 2.91
N PRO A 278 -0.73 24.80 4.01
CA PRO A 278 -0.06 26.10 4.16
C PRO A 278 1.47 25.99 4.19
N GLY A 279 2.00 24.98 4.86
CA GLY A 279 3.44 24.72 4.92
C GLY A 279 4.02 24.31 3.56
N MET A 280 3.35 23.39 2.87
CA MET A 280 3.72 22.98 1.51
C MET A 280 3.67 24.16 0.55
N PHE A 281 2.62 24.98 0.60
CA PHE A 281 2.46 26.15 -0.23
C PHE A 281 3.60 27.18 -0.01
N SER A 282 3.94 27.46 1.25
CA SER A 282 5.07 28.35 1.58
C SER A 282 6.40 27.83 0.98
N GLN A 283 6.67 26.53 1.09
CA GLN A 283 7.86 25.92 0.49
C GLN A 283 7.84 25.98 -1.04
N MET A 284 6.69 25.77 -1.66
CA MET A 284 6.53 25.89 -3.11
C MET A 284 6.79 27.33 -3.58
N GLN A 285 6.28 28.32 -2.86
CA GLN A 285 6.54 29.73 -3.17
C GLN A 285 8.04 30.07 -3.09
N MET A 286 8.73 29.67 -2.00
CA MET A 286 10.16 29.90 -1.84
C MET A 286 10.99 29.27 -2.96
N LYS A 287 10.55 28.16 -3.51
CA LYS A 287 11.22 27.44 -4.61
C LYS A 287 10.71 27.83 -5.99
N ASN A 288 9.80 28.80 -6.09
CA ASN A 288 9.12 29.18 -7.33
C ASN A 288 8.43 28.00 -8.06
N ILE A 289 7.84 27.10 -7.28
CA ILE A 289 7.09 25.94 -7.78
C ILE A 289 5.61 26.30 -7.79
N LYS A 290 4.95 26.15 -8.94
CA LYS A 290 3.50 26.31 -9.04
C LYS A 290 2.79 25.15 -8.36
N VAL A 291 1.76 25.44 -7.55
CA VAL A 291 0.90 24.38 -6.98
C VAL A 291 0.27 23.58 -8.13
N PRO A 292 0.50 22.25 -8.19
CA PRO A 292 -0.04 21.45 -9.26
C PRO A 292 -1.55 21.26 -9.10
N GLU A 293 -2.27 21.31 -10.19
CA GLU A 293 -3.65 20.85 -10.24
C GLU A 293 -3.66 19.33 -10.21
N LEU A 294 -4.52 18.76 -9.37
CA LEU A 294 -4.68 17.31 -9.22
C LEU A 294 -6.09 16.89 -9.61
N TYR A 295 -6.16 15.86 -10.47
CA TYR A 295 -7.42 15.24 -10.85
C TYR A 295 -7.74 14.06 -9.91
N PHE A 296 -8.99 13.61 -9.95
CA PHE A 296 -9.44 12.48 -9.12
C PHE A 296 -8.52 11.25 -9.26
N GLN A 297 -8.16 10.89 -10.50
CA GLN A 297 -7.30 9.74 -10.75
C GLN A 297 -5.86 9.97 -10.29
N ASP A 298 -5.36 11.21 -10.36
CA ASP A 298 -4.04 11.57 -9.82
C ASP A 298 -3.98 11.29 -8.31
N ILE A 299 -5.00 11.76 -7.58
CA ILE A 299 -5.09 11.55 -6.12
C ILE A 299 -5.24 10.06 -5.81
N ALA A 300 -6.09 9.33 -6.53
CA ALA A 300 -6.27 7.89 -6.34
C ALA A 300 -4.95 7.14 -6.56
N ASN A 301 -4.23 7.44 -7.64
CA ASN A 301 -2.96 6.81 -7.98
C ASN A 301 -1.85 7.17 -6.98
N ILE A 302 -1.70 8.46 -6.63
CA ILE A 302 -0.72 8.91 -5.62
C ILE A 302 -1.01 8.26 -4.27
N THR A 303 -2.27 8.22 -3.85
CA THR A 303 -2.69 7.56 -2.61
C THR A 303 -2.31 6.09 -2.63
N SER A 304 -2.64 5.37 -3.71
CA SER A 304 -2.26 3.96 -3.86
C SER A 304 -0.74 3.76 -3.81
N TYR A 305 0.04 4.64 -4.45
CA TYR A 305 1.50 4.61 -4.37
C TYR A 305 2.00 4.81 -2.93
N LEU A 306 1.60 5.89 -2.27
CA LEU A 306 2.07 6.21 -0.92
C LEU A 306 1.67 5.15 0.12
N PHE A 307 0.55 4.49 -0.10
CA PHE A 307 0.16 3.37 0.75
C PHE A 307 0.95 2.09 0.38
N SER A 308 1.21 1.83 -0.90
CA SER A 308 1.94 0.62 -1.34
C SER A 308 3.39 0.58 -0.86
N ILE A 309 4.11 1.70 -0.88
CA ILE A 309 5.51 1.78 -0.43
C ILE A 309 5.69 1.48 1.07
N ARG A 310 4.63 1.39 1.82
CA ARG A 310 4.64 1.07 3.25
C ARG A 310 4.58 -0.42 3.53
N TYR A 311 4.32 -1.23 2.50
CA TYR A 311 4.26 -2.69 2.60
C TYR A 311 5.56 -3.38 2.21
N PHE A 312 6.63 -2.62 1.98
CA PHE A 312 7.93 -3.20 1.72
C PHE A 312 8.44 -3.94 2.95
N ASP A 313 8.80 -5.18 2.72
CA ASP A 313 9.48 -5.98 3.69
C ASP A 313 10.95 -5.52 3.79
N PRO A 314 11.56 -5.57 4.97
CA PRO A 314 13.00 -5.42 5.09
C PRO A 314 13.70 -6.53 4.30
N ALA A 315 14.98 -6.36 4.01
CA ALA A 315 15.79 -7.43 3.47
C ALA A 315 15.84 -8.62 4.46
N GLY A 316 15.69 -9.83 3.95
CA GLY A 316 15.82 -11.04 4.75
C GLY A 316 17.28 -11.40 5.04
N ASP A 317 17.46 -12.30 5.99
CA ASP A 317 18.74 -12.91 6.32
C ASP A 317 18.75 -14.38 5.84
N GLU A 318 19.71 -14.72 4.97
CA GLU A 318 19.84 -16.06 4.41
C GLU A 318 20.14 -17.12 5.47
N VAL A 319 21.02 -16.78 6.44
CA VAL A 319 21.43 -17.74 7.51
C VAL A 319 20.27 -18.02 8.45
N ALA A 320 19.55 -16.94 8.82
CA ALA A 320 18.31 -17.07 9.59
C ALA A 320 17.25 -17.88 8.82
N GLY A 321 17.13 -17.66 7.51
CA GLY A 321 16.22 -18.41 6.66
C GLY A 321 16.52 -19.90 6.60
N ARG A 322 17.80 -20.25 6.52
CA ARG A 322 18.26 -21.66 6.63
C ARG A 322 17.88 -22.27 7.97
N THR A 323 18.04 -21.51 9.06
CA THR A 323 17.65 -21.95 10.41
C THR A 323 16.14 -22.19 10.48
N VAL A 324 15.33 -21.22 10.03
CA VAL A 324 13.87 -21.37 9.96
C VAL A 324 13.45 -22.57 9.13
N PHE A 325 14.09 -22.83 7.98
CA PHE A 325 13.83 -23.97 7.12
C PHE A 325 14.01 -25.30 7.84
N GLN A 326 14.98 -25.39 8.73
CA GLN A 326 15.24 -26.57 9.57
C GLN A 326 14.27 -26.67 10.75
N GLU A 327 14.09 -25.59 11.51
CA GLU A 327 13.24 -25.55 12.70
C GLU A 327 11.77 -25.80 12.37
N LYS A 328 11.28 -25.24 11.26
CA LYS A 328 9.92 -25.50 10.75
C LYS A 328 9.81 -26.84 10.02
N ARG A 329 10.90 -27.64 10.00
CA ARG A 329 10.94 -28.99 9.44
C ARG A 329 10.62 -29.06 7.93
N CYS A 330 10.82 -27.97 7.20
CA CYS A 330 10.65 -27.94 5.75
C CYS A 330 11.63 -28.92 5.07
N ASN A 331 12.84 -29.03 5.64
CA ASN A 331 13.93 -29.90 5.20
C ASN A 331 13.59 -31.42 5.25
N VAL A 332 12.53 -31.82 5.95
CA VAL A 332 12.10 -33.22 5.95
C VAL A 332 11.60 -33.66 4.58
N CYS A 333 10.95 -32.75 3.85
CA CYS A 333 10.34 -33.02 2.55
C CYS A 333 10.97 -32.25 1.39
N HIS A 334 11.62 -31.09 1.65
CA HIS A 334 12.21 -30.25 0.63
C HIS A 334 13.71 -30.16 0.74
N ASP A 335 14.38 -30.00 -0.38
CA ASP A 335 15.77 -29.62 -0.46
C ASP A 335 15.91 -28.18 -0.94
N VAL A 336 17.05 -27.55 -0.62
CA VAL A 336 17.52 -26.27 -1.16
C VAL A 336 18.98 -26.47 -1.53
N GLY A 337 19.34 -26.29 -2.79
CA GLY A 337 20.71 -26.38 -3.28
C GLY A 337 20.82 -27.14 -4.61
N THR A 338 21.89 -26.85 -5.34
CA THR A 338 22.15 -27.41 -6.68
C THR A 338 22.52 -28.90 -6.65
N ASN A 339 23.09 -29.36 -5.55
CA ASN A 339 23.57 -30.73 -5.36
C ASN A 339 22.52 -31.69 -4.75
N ALA A 340 21.30 -31.21 -4.56
CA ALA A 340 20.23 -32.04 -4.02
C ALA A 340 19.77 -33.10 -5.06
N GLU A 341 20.01 -34.34 -4.80
CA GLU A 341 19.73 -35.45 -5.73
C GLU A 341 18.22 -35.76 -5.92
N GLY A 342 17.33 -34.90 -5.48
CA GLY A 342 15.90 -34.99 -5.76
C GLY A 342 15.18 -36.21 -5.23
N LYS A 343 15.66 -36.80 -4.14
CA LYS A 343 15.08 -38.02 -3.51
C LYS A 343 13.96 -37.73 -2.49
N LYS A 344 13.69 -36.45 -2.18
CA LYS A 344 12.63 -36.10 -1.22
C LYS A 344 11.25 -35.97 -1.87
N GLU A 345 10.21 -36.07 -1.07
CA GLU A 345 8.82 -36.04 -1.54
C GLU A 345 8.40 -34.68 -2.11
N GLY A 346 9.00 -33.60 -1.62
CA GLY A 346 8.79 -32.23 -2.09
C GLY A 346 9.80 -31.81 -3.16
N PRO A 347 9.48 -30.81 -3.97
CA PRO A 347 10.43 -30.26 -4.93
C PRO A 347 11.62 -29.62 -4.23
N ASN A 348 12.75 -29.53 -4.95
CA ASN A 348 13.88 -28.73 -4.55
C ASN A 348 13.54 -27.25 -4.71
N LEU A 349 13.59 -26.48 -3.62
CA LEU A 349 13.16 -25.09 -3.56
C LEU A 349 14.21 -24.11 -4.12
N ALA A 350 15.47 -24.51 -4.33
CA ALA A 350 16.46 -23.72 -5.07
C ALA A 350 16.18 -23.68 -6.58
N LYS A 351 15.36 -24.61 -7.10
CA LYS A 351 14.99 -24.69 -8.52
C LYS A 351 13.68 -23.94 -8.84
N LEU A 352 13.22 -23.08 -7.96
CA LEU A 352 12.08 -22.24 -8.19
C LEU A 352 12.40 -21.25 -9.33
N LYS A 353 11.50 -21.13 -10.29
CA LYS A 353 11.69 -20.24 -11.43
C LYS A 353 11.48 -18.78 -11.00
N GLY A 354 12.49 -17.96 -11.17
CA GLY A 354 12.43 -16.52 -10.90
C GLY A 354 12.69 -16.16 -9.43
N VAL A 355 12.39 -14.92 -9.09
CA VAL A 355 12.59 -14.37 -7.74
C VAL A 355 11.44 -14.84 -6.84
N VAL A 356 11.80 -15.45 -5.72
CA VAL A 356 10.83 -15.81 -4.68
C VAL A 356 10.38 -14.54 -3.96
N SER A 357 9.20 -14.05 -4.30
CA SER A 357 8.54 -12.88 -3.69
C SER A 357 7.46 -13.31 -2.68
N PRO A 358 6.96 -12.41 -1.82
CA PRO A 358 5.81 -12.71 -0.95
C PRO A 358 4.59 -13.23 -1.73
N ILE A 359 4.32 -12.66 -2.90
CA ILE A 359 3.22 -13.09 -3.77
C ILE A 359 3.46 -14.50 -4.31
N TYR A 360 4.70 -14.76 -4.76
CA TYR A 360 5.08 -16.10 -5.20
C TYR A 360 4.89 -17.12 -4.07
N MET A 361 5.41 -16.81 -2.87
CA MET A 361 5.29 -17.68 -1.69
C MET A 361 3.83 -17.92 -1.32
N ALA A 362 3.02 -16.86 -1.22
CA ALA A 362 1.59 -17.02 -0.92
C ALA A 362 0.89 -17.90 -1.96
N THR A 363 1.19 -17.70 -3.25
CA THR A 363 0.60 -18.49 -4.34
C THR A 363 1.02 -19.95 -4.28
N ALA A 364 2.33 -20.20 -4.10
CA ALA A 364 2.87 -21.55 -4.00
C ALA A 364 2.32 -22.28 -2.78
N LEU A 365 2.35 -21.62 -1.62
CA LEU A 365 1.84 -22.20 -0.37
C LEU A 365 0.33 -22.47 -0.45
N TRP A 366 -0.45 -21.56 -1.01
CA TRP A 366 -1.89 -21.76 -1.21
C TRP A 366 -2.20 -22.97 -2.11
N ASN A 367 -1.50 -23.08 -3.23
CA ASN A 367 -1.74 -24.10 -4.23
C ASN A 367 -1.24 -25.50 -3.83
N HIS A 368 -0.16 -25.56 -3.06
CA HIS A 368 0.47 -26.82 -2.64
C HIS A 368 0.09 -27.24 -1.21
N GLY A 369 -0.33 -26.33 -0.38
CA GLY A 369 -0.60 -26.56 1.03
C GLY A 369 -1.55 -27.72 1.33
N PRO A 370 -2.68 -27.89 0.63
CA PRO A 370 -3.56 -29.04 0.87
C PRO A 370 -2.88 -30.39 0.70
N LYS A 371 -2.00 -30.53 -0.31
CA LYS A 371 -1.19 -31.73 -0.52
C LYS A 371 -0.15 -31.90 0.58
N MET A 372 0.55 -30.82 0.92
CA MET A 372 1.53 -30.81 2.02
C MET A 372 0.88 -31.20 3.34
N MET A 373 -0.27 -30.63 3.68
CA MET A 373 -1.03 -30.93 4.89
C MET A 373 -1.40 -32.44 4.96
N GLY A 374 -1.82 -33.01 3.84
CA GLY A 374 -2.12 -34.48 3.77
C GLY A 374 -0.89 -35.32 4.06
N ILE A 375 0.26 -35.01 3.47
CA ILE A 375 1.53 -35.74 3.69
C ILE A 375 2.01 -35.56 5.15
N MET A 376 1.98 -34.32 5.67
CA MET A 376 2.38 -34.01 7.04
C MET A 376 1.54 -34.78 8.05
N LYS A 377 0.21 -34.87 7.82
CA LYS A 377 -0.68 -35.68 8.66
C LYS A 377 -0.29 -37.15 8.65
N GLY A 378 0.01 -37.71 7.48
CA GLY A 378 0.48 -39.11 7.35
C GLY A 378 1.80 -39.38 8.06
N LYS A 379 2.67 -38.39 8.21
CA LYS A 379 3.96 -38.47 8.93
C LYS A 379 3.90 -37.98 10.38
N ASN A 380 2.73 -37.66 10.89
CA ASN A 380 2.54 -37.10 12.22
C ASN A 380 3.34 -35.80 12.45
N ILE A 381 3.45 -34.97 11.43
CA ILE A 381 4.08 -33.66 11.47
C ILE A 381 2.95 -32.61 11.59
N LYS A 382 3.02 -31.75 12.61
CA LYS A 382 2.06 -30.64 12.79
C LYS A 382 2.33 -29.56 11.77
N TRP A 383 1.27 -28.90 11.31
CA TRP A 383 1.39 -27.67 10.53
C TRP A 383 2.11 -26.60 11.35
N GLN A 384 3.08 -25.93 10.72
CA GLN A 384 3.92 -24.96 11.39
C GLN A 384 3.44 -23.55 11.04
N ASN A 385 3.25 -22.70 12.05
CA ASN A 385 3.03 -21.28 11.83
C ASN A 385 4.33 -20.62 11.39
N ILE A 386 4.22 -19.62 10.52
CA ILE A 386 5.34 -18.83 10.01
C ILE A 386 5.02 -17.36 10.30
N SER A 387 5.95 -16.65 10.93
CA SER A 387 5.85 -15.19 11.10
C SER A 387 6.31 -14.45 9.84
N ASP A 388 6.04 -13.15 9.79
CA ASP A 388 6.49 -12.26 8.71
C ASP A 388 8.02 -12.28 8.54
N ASN A 389 8.77 -12.11 9.63
CA ASN A 389 10.23 -12.16 9.61
C ASN A 389 10.78 -13.52 9.18
N GLU A 390 10.18 -14.61 9.65
CA GLU A 390 10.55 -15.96 9.23
C GLU A 390 10.32 -16.17 7.74
N LEU A 391 9.20 -15.65 7.20
CA LEU A 391 8.90 -15.76 5.77
C LEU A 391 9.89 -14.94 4.92
N ILE A 392 10.23 -13.73 5.35
CA ILE A 392 11.23 -12.87 4.69
C ILE A 392 12.57 -13.60 4.64
N ASN A 393 13.02 -14.16 5.75
CA ASN A 393 14.28 -14.90 5.83
C ASN A 393 14.27 -16.15 4.95
N LEU A 394 13.16 -16.92 4.94
CA LEU A 394 13.00 -18.06 4.04
C LEU A 394 13.10 -17.65 2.56
N MET A 395 12.46 -16.56 2.17
CA MET A 395 12.55 -16.06 0.79
C MET A 395 13.98 -15.71 0.42
N GLU A 396 14.72 -15.05 1.32
CA GLU A 396 16.11 -14.71 1.08
C GLU A 396 16.98 -15.99 0.94
N TYR A 397 16.76 -16.98 1.78
CA TYR A 397 17.43 -18.27 1.68
C TYR A 397 17.11 -19.00 0.36
N PHE A 398 15.86 -18.97 -0.12
CA PHE A 398 15.51 -19.57 -1.40
C PHE A 398 16.03 -18.81 -2.61
N ASN A 399 16.19 -17.48 -2.50
CA ASN A 399 16.72 -16.64 -3.57
C ASN A 399 18.24 -16.72 -3.73
N LYS A 400 18.96 -17.05 -2.67
CA LYS A 400 20.42 -17.13 -2.64
C LYS A 400 20.97 -18.54 -2.49
N GLY A 401 20.12 -19.50 -2.10
CA GLY A 401 20.52 -20.86 -1.85
C GLY A 401 21.10 -21.52 -3.10
N ASP A 402 22.38 -21.78 -3.06
CA ASP A 402 23.14 -22.59 -4.03
C ASP A 402 22.89 -24.08 -3.86
#